data_5d59779b54207ff00c442e81a95fc9b7
#
_entry.id   5d59779b54207ff00c442e81a95fc9b7
#
_cell.length_a   1.000
_cell.length_b   1.000
_cell.length_c   1.000
_cell.angle_alpha   90.00
_cell.angle_beta   90.00
_cell.angle_gamma   90.00
#
_symmetry.space_group_name_H-M   'P 1'
#
loop_
_entity.id
_entity.type
_entity.pdbx_description
1 polymer ?
#
loop_
_entity_poly.entity_id
_entity_poly.type
_entity_poly.pdbx_seq_one_letter_code
_entity_poly.pdbx_strand_id
1 'polypeptide(L)'
;MTSDKLLQSIGLCAKAGALIVGTPMICEALKASKKRICLILSASDNSDNTAKRLRDRSTHYGVTLHILEVDGVRLGRAIGKSGHVAAVAVTDENLCRLVQKHLAQKQSEQSEDTSQDLLSSSTK
;
A
#
# COMPACT_ATOMS: atom_id res chain seq x y z
N MET A 1 -14.08 1.73 2.15
CA MET A 1 -13.42 3.01 2.37
C MET A 1 -12.10 2.82 3.09
N THR A 2 -11.06 3.52 2.66
CA THR A 2 -9.76 3.42 3.32
C THR A 2 -9.83 4.08 4.69
N SER A 3 -9.41 3.36 5.73
CA SER A 3 -9.51 3.85 7.09
C SER A 3 -8.43 4.89 7.40
N ASP A 4 -8.72 5.74 8.40
CA ASP A 4 -7.74 6.71 8.88
C ASP A 4 -6.51 6.01 9.45
N LYS A 5 -6.71 4.88 10.10
CA LYS A 5 -5.58 4.10 10.65
C LYS A 5 -4.66 3.62 9.55
N LEU A 6 -5.23 3.19 8.41
CA LEU A 6 -4.42 2.78 7.28
C LEU A 6 -3.59 3.95 6.75
N LEU A 7 -4.23 5.11 6.58
CA LEU A 7 -3.51 6.29 6.10
C LEU A 7 -2.43 6.74 7.09
N GLN A 8 -2.71 6.63 8.40
CA GLN A 8 -1.72 6.96 9.42
C GLN A 8 -0.52 6.01 9.34
N SER A 9 -0.75 4.72 9.11
CA SER A 9 0.36 3.77 8.99
C SER A 9 1.21 4.06 7.76
N ILE A 10 0.59 4.48 6.66
CA ILE A 10 1.33 4.89 5.47
C ILE A 10 2.17 6.14 5.78
N GLY A 11 1.61 7.08 6.53
CA GLY A 11 2.34 8.27 6.97
C GLY A 11 3.54 7.93 7.84
N LEU A 12 3.41 6.93 8.70
CA LEU A 12 4.54 6.45 9.50
C LEU A 12 5.65 5.90 8.62
N CYS A 13 5.29 5.18 7.56
CA CYS A 13 6.28 4.67 6.62
C CYS A 13 7.07 5.83 5.99
N ALA A 14 6.37 6.91 5.65
CA ALA A 14 7.02 8.08 5.07
C ALA A 14 7.99 8.71 6.06
N LYS A 15 7.57 8.87 7.31
CA LYS A 15 8.41 9.46 8.34
C LYS A 15 9.65 8.62 8.63
N ALA A 16 9.53 7.32 8.51
CA ALA A 16 10.63 6.40 8.75
C ALA A 16 11.58 6.28 7.56
N GLY A 17 11.29 6.96 6.45
CA GLY A 17 12.08 6.83 5.24
C GLY A 17 11.91 5.48 4.55
N ALA A 18 10.78 4.83 4.79
CA ALA A 18 10.51 3.48 4.29
C ALA A 18 9.53 3.47 3.12
N LEU A 19 9.39 4.60 2.44
CA LEU A 19 8.52 4.70 1.27
C LEU A 19 9.30 5.16 0.05
N ILE A 20 8.94 4.58 -1.08
CA ILE A 20 9.30 5.10 -2.40
C ILE A 20 8.03 5.71 -2.97
N VAL A 21 8.11 6.96 -3.42
CA VAL A 21 6.93 7.73 -3.81
C VAL A 21 6.93 7.96 -5.32
N GLY A 22 5.80 7.64 -5.95
CA GLY A 22 5.60 7.89 -7.37
C GLY A 22 5.92 6.70 -8.25
N THR A 23 5.11 6.53 -9.31
CA THR A 23 5.24 5.39 -10.21
C THR A 23 6.64 5.28 -10.84
N PRO A 24 7.24 6.37 -11.38
CA PRO A 24 8.56 6.25 -11.97
C PRO A 24 9.61 5.77 -10.99
N MET A 25 9.58 6.26 -9.76
CA MET A 25 10.56 5.87 -8.74
C MET A 25 10.37 4.43 -8.31
N ILE A 26 9.12 3.98 -8.24
CA ILE A 26 8.83 2.58 -7.90
C ILE A 26 9.35 1.65 -8.98
N CYS A 27 9.08 1.97 -10.24
CA CYS A 27 9.56 1.16 -11.36
C CYS A 27 11.08 1.10 -11.40
N GLU A 28 11.73 2.22 -11.14
CA GLU A 28 13.18 2.29 -11.12
C GLU A 28 13.75 1.43 -9.99
N ALA A 29 13.14 1.49 -8.81
CA ALA A 29 13.59 0.72 -7.67
C ALA A 29 13.40 -0.78 -7.90
N LEU A 30 12.28 -1.18 -8.50
CA LEU A 30 12.05 -2.58 -8.85
C LEU A 30 13.12 -3.10 -9.81
N LYS A 31 13.42 -2.30 -10.84
CA LYS A 31 14.40 -2.67 -11.85
C LYS A 31 15.80 -2.75 -11.26
N ALA A 32 16.15 -1.80 -10.39
CA ALA A 32 17.50 -1.73 -9.82
C ALA A 32 17.74 -2.77 -8.74
N SER A 33 16.68 -3.26 -8.11
CA SER A 33 16.74 -4.24 -7.02
C SER A 33 17.59 -3.79 -5.83
N LYS A 34 17.77 -2.48 -5.67
CA LYS A 34 18.59 -1.95 -4.58
C LYS A 34 17.89 -1.94 -3.25
N LYS A 35 16.57 -1.77 -3.27
CA LYS A 35 15.75 -1.81 -2.07
C LYS A 35 14.66 -2.84 -2.28
N ARG A 36 14.42 -3.62 -1.23
CA ARG A 36 13.36 -4.60 -1.28
C ARG A 36 12.02 -3.90 -1.10
N ILE A 37 11.16 -4.03 -2.09
CA ILE A 37 9.81 -3.52 -2.01
C ILE A 37 8.91 -4.65 -1.53
N CYS A 38 8.21 -4.41 -0.42
CA CYS A 38 7.34 -5.42 0.18
C CYS A 38 5.90 -5.29 -0.28
N LEU A 39 5.48 -4.07 -0.63
CA LEU A 39 4.08 -3.80 -0.93
C LEU A 39 3.99 -2.51 -1.72
N ILE A 40 3.15 -2.52 -2.76
CA ILE A 40 2.87 -1.31 -3.53
C ILE A 40 1.42 -0.92 -3.28
N LEU A 41 1.17 0.35 -2.97
CA LEU A 41 -0.16 0.89 -2.73
C LEU A 41 -0.46 1.92 -3.80
N SER A 42 -1.54 1.70 -4.55
CA SER A 42 -1.95 2.56 -5.66
C SER A 42 -3.13 3.42 -5.27
N ALA A 43 -3.12 4.68 -5.70
CA ALA A 43 -4.30 5.54 -5.57
C ALA A 43 -5.44 5.01 -6.43
N SER A 44 -6.67 5.39 -6.09
CA SER A 44 -7.86 4.88 -6.78
C SER A 44 -8.12 5.57 -8.11
N ASP A 45 -7.57 6.77 -8.31
CA ASP A 45 -7.91 7.62 -9.46
C ASP A 45 -6.80 7.71 -10.50
N ASN A 46 -5.93 6.70 -10.56
CA ASN A 46 -4.87 6.67 -11.56
C ASN A 46 -5.46 6.46 -12.95
N SER A 47 -4.77 7.00 -13.96
CA SER A 47 -5.13 6.73 -15.35
C SER A 47 -4.97 5.23 -15.64
N ASP A 48 -5.63 4.78 -16.71
CA ASP A 48 -5.53 3.37 -17.12
C ASP A 48 -4.08 2.99 -17.41
N ASN A 49 -3.31 3.87 -18.03
CA ASN A 49 -1.90 3.59 -18.33
C ASN A 49 -1.09 3.40 -17.06
N THR A 50 -1.28 4.27 -16.09
CA THR A 50 -0.55 4.17 -14.81
C THR A 50 -0.95 2.91 -14.07
N ALA A 51 -2.25 2.63 -13.99
CA ALA A 51 -2.74 1.44 -13.29
C ALA A 51 -2.18 0.17 -13.93
N LYS A 52 -2.21 0.11 -15.27
CA LYS A 52 -1.68 -1.04 -15.99
C LYS A 52 -0.19 -1.20 -15.75
N ARG A 53 0.56 -0.10 -15.79
CA ARG A 53 2.00 -0.13 -15.57
C ARG A 53 2.33 -0.68 -14.20
N LEU A 54 1.60 -0.24 -13.17
CA LEU A 54 1.81 -0.74 -11.82
C LEU A 54 1.49 -2.22 -11.71
N ARG A 55 0.39 -2.67 -12.31
CA ARG A 55 0.03 -4.09 -12.31
C ARG A 55 1.08 -4.92 -13.01
N ASP A 56 1.51 -4.49 -14.20
CA ASP A 56 2.48 -5.24 -14.97
C ASP A 56 3.81 -5.37 -14.22
N ARG A 57 4.28 -4.27 -13.64
CA ARG A 57 5.54 -4.29 -12.91
C ARG A 57 5.46 -5.11 -11.64
N SER A 58 4.36 -4.96 -10.88
CA SER A 58 4.21 -5.72 -9.65
C SER A 58 4.16 -7.22 -9.94
N THR A 59 3.46 -7.62 -11.00
CA THR A 59 3.38 -9.02 -11.40
C THR A 59 4.75 -9.54 -11.84
N HIS A 60 5.44 -8.75 -12.66
CA HIS A 60 6.75 -9.16 -13.18
C HIS A 60 7.76 -9.40 -12.06
N TYR A 61 7.77 -8.54 -11.05
CA TYR A 61 8.73 -8.63 -9.95
C TYR A 61 8.19 -9.38 -8.73
N GLY A 62 6.96 -9.89 -8.82
CA GLY A 62 6.39 -10.69 -7.74
C GLY A 62 6.09 -9.91 -6.47
N VAL A 63 5.71 -8.64 -6.60
CA VAL A 63 5.41 -7.77 -5.46
C VAL A 63 3.90 -7.57 -5.38
N THR A 64 3.36 -7.59 -4.17
CA THR A 64 1.93 -7.39 -3.95
C THR A 64 1.55 -5.94 -4.26
N LEU A 65 0.49 -5.78 -5.03
CA LEU A 65 -0.09 -4.48 -5.34
C LEU A 65 -1.49 -4.41 -4.74
N HIS A 66 -1.77 -3.34 -4.02
CA HIS A 66 -3.08 -3.10 -3.46
C HIS A 66 -3.59 -1.74 -3.90
N ILE A 67 -4.81 -1.69 -4.44
CA ILE A 67 -5.43 -0.44 -4.88
C ILE A 67 -6.26 0.11 -3.72
N LEU A 68 -5.91 1.31 -3.29
CA LEU A 68 -6.60 1.97 -2.18
C LEU A 68 -7.91 2.58 -2.64
N GLU A 69 -8.75 2.92 -1.69
CA GLU A 69 -10.02 3.60 -1.97
C GLU A 69 -9.93 5.11 -1.76
N VAL A 70 -8.71 5.65 -1.83
CA VAL A 70 -8.50 7.09 -1.76
C VAL A 70 -7.80 7.56 -3.02
N ASP A 71 -8.05 8.82 -3.38
CA ASP A 71 -7.41 9.40 -4.55
C ASP A 71 -5.96 9.79 -4.25
N GLY A 72 -5.25 10.20 -5.30
CA GLY A 72 -3.84 10.52 -5.18
C GLY A 72 -3.57 11.76 -4.35
N VAL A 73 -4.51 12.70 -4.30
CA VAL A 73 -4.33 13.91 -3.49
C VAL A 73 -4.39 13.56 -2.00
N ARG A 74 -5.33 12.70 -1.62
CA ARG A 74 -5.44 12.25 -0.23
C ARG A 74 -4.26 11.38 0.17
N LEU A 75 -3.81 10.53 -0.75
CA LEU A 75 -2.62 9.73 -0.50
C LEU A 75 -1.40 10.62 -0.28
N GLY A 76 -1.25 11.64 -1.13
CA GLY A 76 -0.15 12.59 -0.97
C GLY A 76 -0.20 13.29 0.37
N ARG A 77 -1.39 13.74 0.77
CA ARG A 77 -1.57 14.42 2.04
C ARG A 77 -1.16 13.53 3.21
N ALA A 78 -1.48 12.24 3.14
CA ALA A 78 -1.16 11.30 4.20
C ALA A 78 0.34 11.16 4.43
N ILE A 79 1.14 11.37 3.39
CA ILE A 79 2.60 11.25 3.49
C ILE A 79 3.32 12.60 3.51
N GLY A 80 2.56 13.69 3.70
CA GLY A 80 3.14 15.01 3.82
C GLY A 80 3.51 15.67 2.52
N LYS A 81 2.92 15.24 1.42
CA LYS A 81 3.16 15.82 0.10
C LYS A 81 1.96 16.62 -0.35
N SER A 82 2.19 17.68 -1.11
CA SER A 82 1.11 18.39 -1.79
C SER A 82 0.97 17.84 -3.20
N GLY A 83 -0.28 17.82 -3.69
CA GLY A 83 -0.55 17.33 -5.03
C GLY A 83 -0.84 15.85 -5.09
N HIS A 84 -0.95 15.35 -6.31
CA HIS A 84 -1.36 13.98 -6.57
C HIS A 84 -0.18 13.01 -6.46
N VAL A 85 -0.36 11.94 -5.69
CA VAL A 85 0.61 10.85 -5.58
C VAL A 85 -0.06 9.59 -6.13
N ALA A 86 0.46 9.06 -7.23
CA ALA A 86 -0.15 7.93 -7.89
C ALA A 86 0.02 6.63 -7.12
N ALA A 87 1.17 6.44 -6.49
CA ALA A 87 1.45 5.21 -5.77
C ALA A 87 2.62 5.40 -4.82
N VAL A 88 2.67 4.53 -3.81
CA VAL A 88 3.81 4.46 -2.89
C VAL A 88 4.19 2.99 -2.72
N ALA A 89 5.45 2.74 -2.41
CA ALA A 89 5.94 1.40 -2.15
C ALA A 89 6.59 1.34 -0.78
N VAL A 90 6.24 0.32 0.00
CA VAL A 90 6.78 0.13 1.35
C VAL A 90 8.02 -0.74 1.26
N THR A 91 9.10 -0.29 1.88
CA THR A 91 10.38 -1.00 1.81
C THR A 91 10.80 -1.67 3.11
N ASP A 92 10.10 -1.40 4.22
CA ASP A 92 10.41 -1.97 5.52
C ASP A 92 9.40 -3.07 5.84
N GLU A 93 9.90 -4.26 6.16
CA GLU A 93 9.04 -5.41 6.42
C GLU A 93 8.11 -5.21 7.61
N ASN A 94 8.61 -4.62 8.68
CA ASN A 94 7.79 -4.41 9.87
C ASN A 94 6.66 -3.43 9.61
N LEU A 95 6.97 -2.34 8.92
CA LEU A 95 5.95 -1.36 8.55
C LEU A 95 4.98 -1.93 7.51
N CYS A 96 5.48 -2.79 6.63
CA CYS A 96 4.63 -3.48 5.67
C CYS A 96 3.59 -4.32 6.40
N ARG A 97 3.99 -5.05 7.43
CA ARG A 97 3.05 -5.84 8.22
C ARG A 97 2.00 -4.97 8.88
N LEU A 98 2.41 -3.81 9.39
CA LEU A 98 1.48 -2.87 9.99
C LEU A 98 0.43 -2.40 8.99
N VAL A 99 0.88 -2.03 7.79
CA VAL A 99 -0.04 -1.59 6.73
C VAL A 99 -0.98 -2.73 6.34
N GLN A 100 -0.45 -3.93 6.16
CA GLN A 100 -1.25 -5.09 5.78
C GLN A 100 -2.26 -5.43 6.86
N LYS A 101 -1.91 -5.24 8.12
CA LYS A 101 -2.84 -5.46 9.22
C LYS A 101 -4.07 -4.56 9.10
N HIS A 102 -3.85 -3.29 8.77
CA HIS A 102 -4.98 -2.37 8.62
C HIS A 102 -5.81 -2.68 7.39
N LEU A 103 -5.19 -3.18 6.34
CA LEU A 103 -5.95 -3.63 5.17
C LEU A 103 -6.82 -4.84 5.53
N ALA A 104 -6.26 -5.78 6.29
CA ALA A 104 -7.00 -6.97 6.71
C ALA A 104 -8.14 -6.62 7.66
N GLN A 105 -7.95 -5.67 8.55
CA GLN A 105 -8.99 -5.24 9.48
C GLN A 105 -10.21 -4.74 8.75
N LYS A 106 -10.01 -4.00 7.67
CA LYS A 106 -11.13 -3.53 6.86
C LYS A 106 -11.93 -4.70 6.31
N GLN A 107 -11.24 -5.72 5.81
CA GLN A 107 -11.92 -6.91 5.29
C GLN A 107 -12.66 -7.65 6.40
N SER A 108 -12.06 -7.74 7.57
CA SER A 108 -12.70 -8.40 8.70
C SER A 108 -13.99 -7.71 9.10
N GLU A 109 -14.01 -6.41 9.09
CA GLU A 109 -15.22 -5.65 9.42
C GLU A 109 -16.33 -5.96 8.45
N GLN A 110 -16.00 -6.11 7.20
CA GLN A 110 -17.01 -6.43 6.20
C GLN A 110 -17.55 -7.83 6.32
N SER A 111 -16.69 -8.79 6.63
CA SER A 111 -17.11 -10.16 6.71
C SER A 111 -17.81 -10.45 8.02
N GLU A 112 -17.64 -9.78 9.05
CA GLU A 112 -18.26 -9.96 10.23
C GLU A 112 -18.56 -11.28 10.76
N ASP A 113 -18.62 -11.60 10.86
CA ASP A 113 -18.57 -12.64 11.23
C ASP A 113 -17.83 -13.40 11.53
N THR A 114 -17.63 -13.28 11.72
CA THR A 114 -16.95 -13.93 11.93
C THR A 114 -16.32 -14.45 12.46
N SER A 115 -16.33 -14.53 12.72
CA SER A 115 -15.70 -15.10 13.15
C SER A 115 -14.91 -15.46 13.52
N GLN A 116 -14.91 -15.49 13.78
CA GLN A 116 -14.20 -15.88 14.03
C GLN A 116 -13.39 -16.21 14.20
N ASP A 117 -13.47 -16.19 14.45
CA ASP A 117 -12.67 -16.53 14.50
C ASP A 117 -11.99 -16.89 14.77
N LEU A 118 -12.19 -17.13 15.12
CA LEU A 118 -11.59 -17.54 15.27
C LEU A 118 -10.82 -17.94 15.27
N LEU A 119 -10.87 -18.08 15.38
CA LEU A 119 -10.18 -18.45 15.23
C LEU A 119 -9.40 -18.35 15.08
N SER A 120 -9.49 -18.29 15.20
CA SER A 120 -8.70 -18.20 14.93
C SER A 120 -7.96 -18.04 14.94
N SER A 121 -8.02 -17.96 15.28
CA SER A 121 -7.35 -17.91 15.28
C SER A 121 -6.56 -18.08 15.28
N SER A 122 -6.54 -18.12 15.38
CA SER A 122 -5.85 -18.42 15.30
C SER A 122 -5.05 -18.56 15.07
N THR A 123 -4.94 -18.53 15.10
CA THR A 123 -4.28 -18.75 14.87
C THR A 123 -3.56 -18.62 14.59
N LYS A 124 -3.41 -18.58 14.80
CA LYS A 124 -2.88 -18.49 14.53
C LYS A 124 -2.54 -18.44 14.42
#